data_24b4d66860b480cbf8a37214325e8820
#
_entry.id   24b4d66860b480cbf8a37214325e8820
#
_cell.length_a   1.000
_cell.length_b   1.000
_cell.length_c   1.000
_cell.angle_alpha   90.00
_cell.angle_beta   90.00
_cell.angle_gamma   90.00
#
_symmetry.space_group_name_H-M   'P 1'
#
loop_
_entity.id
_entity.type
_entity.pdbx_description
1 polymer ?
#
loop_
_entity_poly.entity_id
_entity_poly.type
_entity_poly.pdbx_seq_one_letter_code
_entity_poly.pdbx_strand_id
1 'polypeptide(L)'
;MNYEELQIQACKDGIEIIEYPFKSSNIKGLYCNGTVALNEDMTQVEKSCVLAEEIGHHCTSSGDILDQTDIMNRKQEYRARLYGYNLKVGLTGLISAYEEGCRNLYEMAEYLDVTEEYLSTQFRNCLLYTS
;
A
#
# COMPACT_ATOMS: atom_id res chain seq x y z
N MET A 1 2.84 -9.85 -0.66
CA MET A 1 1.75 -10.35 0.23
C MET A 1 0.38 -10.11 -0.39
N ASN A 2 -0.48 -11.11 -0.31
CA ASN A 2 -1.88 -10.93 -0.71
C ASN A 2 -2.70 -10.30 0.42
N TYR A 3 -3.99 -10.08 0.19
CA TYR A 3 -4.85 -9.42 1.16
C TYR A 3 -4.90 -10.18 2.50
N GLU A 4 -5.05 -11.51 2.42
CA GLU A 4 -5.13 -12.33 3.63
C GLU A 4 -3.85 -12.24 4.46
N GLU A 5 -2.70 -12.32 3.82
CA GLU A 5 -1.41 -12.21 4.49
C GLU A 5 -1.22 -10.83 5.12
N LEU A 6 -1.67 -9.78 4.41
CA LEU A 6 -1.58 -8.43 4.94
C LEU A 6 -2.52 -8.22 6.13
N GLN A 7 -3.68 -8.88 6.16
CA GLN A 7 -4.56 -8.83 7.32
C GLN A 7 -3.89 -9.45 8.54
N ILE A 8 -3.17 -10.55 8.36
CA ILE A 8 -2.43 -11.19 9.44
C ILE A 8 -1.32 -10.26 9.92
N GLN A 9 -0.59 -9.65 9.00
CA GLN A 9 0.47 -8.70 9.36
C GLN A 9 -0.10 -7.51 10.12
N ALA A 10 -1.22 -6.97 9.66
CA ALA A 10 -1.87 -5.85 10.33
C ALA A 10 -2.26 -6.20 11.77
N CYS A 11 -2.77 -7.40 11.97
CA CYS A 11 -3.13 -7.87 13.30
C CYS A 11 -1.90 -7.90 14.23
N LYS A 12 -0.76 -8.36 13.72
CA LYS A 12 0.50 -8.36 14.46
C LYS A 12 0.96 -6.96 14.82
N ASP A 13 0.68 -6.00 13.96
CA ASP A 13 1.03 -4.59 14.16
C ASP A 13 0.01 -3.83 15.00
N GLY A 14 -1.00 -4.52 15.51
CA GLY A 14 -2.02 -3.90 16.36
C GLY A 14 -3.08 -3.12 15.60
N ILE A 15 -3.26 -3.42 14.31
CA ILE A 15 -4.24 -2.75 13.47
C ILE A 15 -5.50 -3.60 13.38
N GLU A 16 -6.65 -2.97 13.66
CA GLU A 16 -7.94 -3.60 13.43
C GLU A 16 -8.42 -3.25 12.03
N ILE A 17 -8.92 -4.24 11.30
CA ILE A 17 -9.41 -4.04 9.94
C ILE A 17 -10.89 -4.34 9.88
N ILE A 18 -11.66 -3.41 9.31
CA ILE A 18 -13.07 -3.63 9.02
C ILE A 18 -13.32 -3.32 7.54
N GLU A 19 -14.34 -3.96 6.98
CA GLU A 19 -14.83 -3.63 5.63
C GLU A 19 -16.15 -2.93 5.81
N TYR A 20 -16.36 -1.84 5.07
CA TYR A 20 -17.52 -0.99 5.25
C TYR A 20 -18.08 -0.57 3.89
N PRO A 21 -19.41 -0.53 3.74
CA PRO A 21 -20.03 -0.14 2.47
C PRO A 21 -20.12 1.39 2.34
N PHE A 22 -18.99 2.02 2.01
CA PHE A 22 -18.98 3.45 1.78
C PHE A 22 -19.85 3.78 0.57
N LYS A 23 -20.59 4.88 0.65
CA LYS A 23 -21.48 5.29 -0.45
C LYS A 23 -20.73 5.86 -1.63
N SER A 24 -19.54 6.40 -1.40
CA SER A 24 -18.70 6.96 -2.46
C SER A 24 -17.60 5.97 -2.85
N SER A 25 -17.46 5.71 -4.14
CA SER A 25 -16.37 4.89 -4.66
C SER A 25 -15.01 5.58 -4.54
N ASN A 26 -15.02 6.89 -4.25
CA ASN A 26 -13.77 7.64 -4.06
C ASN A 26 -13.11 7.35 -2.71
N ILE A 27 -13.86 6.81 -1.77
CA ILE A 27 -13.31 6.44 -0.46
C ILE A 27 -12.90 4.98 -0.53
N LYS A 28 -11.60 4.74 -0.65
CA LYS A 28 -11.05 3.39 -0.71
C LYS A 28 -10.76 2.85 0.69
N GLY A 29 -10.27 3.71 1.58
CA GLY A 29 -9.99 3.34 2.95
C GLY A 29 -9.85 4.55 3.83
N LEU A 30 -10.07 4.36 5.13
CA LEU A 30 -9.89 5.39 6.14
C LEU A 30 -9.14 4.77 7.32
N TYR A 31 -8.26 5.55 7.93
CA TYR A 31 -7.49 5.13 9.10
C TYR A 31 -7.81 6.05 10.27
N CYS A 32 -8.09 5.48 11.41
CA CYS A 32 -8.31 6.24 12.63
C CYS A 32 -7.96 5.38 13.85
N ASN A 33 -7.02 5.87 14.66
CA ASN A 33 -6.67 5.26 15.95
C ASN A 33 -6.43 3.74 15.89
N GLY A 34 -5.69 3.30 14.90
CA GLY A 34 -5.34 1.89 14.78
C GLY A 34 -6.39 1.02 14.12
N THR A 35 -7.47 1.61 13.63
CA THR A 35 -8.50 0.90 12.87
C THR A 35 -8.49 1.38 11.42
N VAL A 36 -8.45 0.44 10.49
CA VAL A 36 -8.56 0.70 9.06
C VAL A 36 -9.91 0.21 8.57
N ALA A 37 -10.67 1.10 7.94
CA ALA A 37 -11.93 0.74 7.30
C ALA A 37 -11.70 0.72 5.79
N LEU A 38 -11.89 -0.43 5.16
CA LEU A 38 -11.74 -0.60 3.72
C LEU A 38 -13.10 -0.64 3.05
N ASN A 39 -13.20 -0.03 1.88
CA ASN A 39 -14.43 -0.08 1.12
C ASN A 39 -14.66 -1.52 0.63
N GLU A 40 -15.78 -2.11 1.02
CA GLU A 40 -16.07 -3.52 0.70
C GLU A 40 -16.27 -3.77 -0.79
N ASP A 41 -16.56 -2.72 -1.57
CA ASP A 41 -16.82 -2.86 -3.01
C ASP A 41 -15.56 -3.04 -3.85
N MET A 42 -14.39 -2.90 -3.24
CA MET A 42 -13.13 -3.10 -3.95
C MET A 42 -12.86 -4.58 -4.21
N THR A 43 -12.07 -4.87 -5.24
CA THR A 43 -11.58 -6.22 -5.47
C THR A 43 -10.59 -6.61 -4.37
N GLN A 44 -10.29 -7.90 -4.25
CA GLN A 44 -9.30 -8.37 -3.29
C GLN A 44 -7.92 -7.75 -3.56
N VAL A 45 -7.56 -7.60 -4.82
CA VAL A 45 -6.29 -7.00 -5.21
C VAL A 45 -6.24 -5.54 -4.78
N GLU A 46 -7.30 -4.79 -5.05
CA GLU A 46 -7.39 -3.39 -4.62
C GLU A 46 -7.31 -3.25 -3.10
N LYS A 47 -8.03 -4.11 -2.38
CA LYS A 47 -7.98 -4.11 -0.91
C LYS A 47 -6.57 -4.35 -0.40
N SER A 48 -5.84 -5.26 -1.03
CA SER A 48 -4.45 -5.55 -0.62
C SER A 48 -3.55 -4.33 -0.80
N CYS A 49 -3.71 -3.62 -1.90
CA CYS A 49 -2.89 -2.42 -2.18
C CYS A 49 -3.19 -1.31 -1.18
N VAL A 50 -4.48 -1.06 -0.91
CA VAL A 50 -4.89 -0.03 0.04
C VAL A 50 -4.44 -0.39 1.45
N LEU A 51 -4.62 -1.65 1.85
CA LEU A 51 -4.21 -2.10 3.18
C LEU A 51 -2.69 -1.96 3.38
N ALA A 52 -1.90 -2.30 2.36
CA ALA A 52 -0.45 -2.15 2.45
C ALA A 52 -0.06 -0.69 2.72
N GLU A 53 -0.70 0.26 2.05
CA GLU A 53 -0.45 1.68 2.28
C GLU A 53 -0.84 2.09 3.71
N GLU A 54 -1.98 1.62 4.19
CA GLU A 54 -2.44 1.95 5.54
C GLU A 54 -1.54 1.35 6.61
N ILE A 55 -1.04 0.15 6.41
CA ILE A 55 -0.03 -0.44 7.31
C ILE A 55 1.22 0.43 7.30
N GLY A 56 1.63 0.90 6.13
CA GLY A 56 2.78 1.80 6.01
C GLY A 56 2.58 3.07 6.82
N HIS A 57 1.41 3.68 6.73
CA HIS A 57 1.09 4.88 7.52
C HIS A 57 1.14 4.59 9.02
N HIS A 58 0.54 3.48 9.45
CA HIS A 58 0.51 3.11 10.86
C HIS A 58 1.91 2.89 11.42
N CYS A 59 2.73 2.15 10.68
CA CYS A 59 4.05 1.74 11.18
C CYS A 59 5.10 2.84 11.10
N THR A 60 4.91 3.84 10.26
CA THR A 60 5.91 4.90 10.08
C THR A 60 5.50 6.25 10.67
N SER A 61 4.22 6.43 11.00
CA SER A 61 3.76 7.66 11.61
C SER A 61 4.25 7.75 13.05
N SER A 62 4.91 8.86 13.37
CA SER A 62 5.31 9.15 14.74
C SER A 62 4.93 10.58 15.06
N GLY A 63 4.11 10.75 16.08
CA GLY A 63 3.73 12.07 16.56
C GLY A 63 2.54 12.67 15.83
N ASP A 64 2.29 13.96 16.12
CA ASP A 64 1.14 14.68 15.61
C ASP A 64 1.42 15.23 14.22
N ILE A 65 0.75 14.67 13.23
CA ILE A 65 0.93 15.06 11.82
C ILE A 65 0.42 16.47 11.57
N LEU A 66 -0.50 16.97 12.39
CA LEU A 66 -1.15 18.26 12.18
C LEU A 66 -0.22 19.46 12.29
N ASP A 67 0.88 19.32 13.03
CA ASP A 67 1.83 20.41 13.28
C ASP A 67 3.04 20.37 12.35
N GLN A 68 3.03 19.50 11.32
CA GLN A 68 4.19 19.33 10.47
C GLN A 68 4.11 20.20 9.22
N THR A 69 5.28 20.65 8.76
CA THR A 69 5.39 21.38 7.51
C THR A 69 5.10 20.48 6.33
N ASP A 70 4.80 21.07 5.17
CA ASP A 70 4.56 20.29 3.95
C ASP A 70 5.74 19.38 3.59
N ILE A 71 6.96 19.83 3.85
CA ILE A 71 8.16 19.03 3.59
C ILE A 71 8.20 17.80 4.49
N MET A 72 7.88 17.97 5.77
CA MET A 72 7.83 16.85 6.71
C MET A 72 6.73 15.87 6.35
N ASN A 73 5.58 16.38 5.94
CA ASN A 73 4.47 15.53 5.51
C ASN A 73 4.83 14.70 4.28
N ARG A 74 5.55 15.27 3.33
CA ARG A 74 6.00 14.56 2.14
C ARG A 74 6.99 13.45 2.49
N LYS A 75 7.91 13.72 3.42
CA LYS A 75 8.87 12.71 3.88
C LYS A 75 8.17 11.55 4.58
N GLN A 76 7.18 11.85 5.42
CA GLN A 76 6.39 10.82 6.08
C GLN A 76 5.60 10.00 5.08
N GLU A 77 4.98 10.66 4.11
CA GLU A 77 4.22 9.99 3.07
C GLU A 77 5.13 9.06 2.25
N TYR A 78 6.33 9.52 1.91
CA TYR A 78 7.30 8.70 1.21
C TYR A 78 7.67 7.46 2.03
N ARG A 79 7.94 7.62 3.32
CA ARG A 79 8.29 6.49 4.20
C ARG A 79 7.15 5.50 4.32
N ALA A 80 5.93 6.01 4.45
CA ALA A 80 4.75 5.16 4.55
C ALA A 80 4.56 4.33 3.29
N ARG A 81 4.68 4.95 2.13
CA ARG A 81 4.54 4.27 0.85
C ARG A 81 5.63 3.24 0.65
N LEU A 82 6.88 3.59 0.97
CA LEU A 82 7.99 2.68 0.85
C LEU A 82 7.83 1.47 1.76
N TYR A 83 7.40 1.70 2.99
CA TYR A 83 7.15 0.61 3.94
C TYR A 83 6.07 -0.34 3.41
N GLY A 84 4.93 0.21 2.99
CA GLY A 84 3.83 -0.57 2.44
C GLY A 84 4.21 -1.32 1.18
N TYR A 85 4.97 -0.66 0.29
CA TYR A 85 5.44 -1.29 -0.93
C TYR A 85 6.37 -2.47 -0.63
N ASN A 86 7.28 -2.30 0.33
CA ASN A 86 8.19 -3.38 0.72
C ASN A 86 7.44 -4.57 1.31
N LEU A 87 6.35 -4.33 2.01
CA LEU A 87 5.49 -5.42 2.49
C LEU A 87 4.79 -6.14 1.35
N LYS A 88 4.23 -5.36 0.43
CA LYS A 88 3.38 -5.92 -0.64
C LYS A 88 4.20 -6.60 -1.72
N VAL A 89 5.24 -5.96 -2.19
CA VAL A 89 6.03 -6.39 -3.35
C VAL A 89 7.52 -6.50 -3.02
N GLY A 90 8.14 -5.38 -2.70
CA GLY A 90 9.57 -5.30 -2.44
C GLY A 90 10.42 -5.48 -3.68
N LEU A 91 11.72 -5.28 -3.51
CA LEU A 91 12.69 -5.47 -4.60
C LEU A 91 12.72 -6.94 -5.03
N THR A 92 12.61 -7.86 -4.08
CA THR A 92 12.59 -9.30 -4.37
C THR A 92 11.43 -9.65 -5.32
N GLY A 93 10.26 -9.05 -5.07
CA GLY A 93 9.10 -9.26 -5.94
C GLY A 93 9.34 -8.75 -7.35
N LEU A 94 9.94 -7.57 -7.48
CA LEU A 94 10.26 -7.01 -8.80
C LEU A 94 11.25 -7.88 -9.55
N ILE A 95 12.28 -8.34 -8.88
CA ILE A 95 13.28 -9.23 -9.49
C ILE A 95 12.61 -10.51 -9.95
N SER A 96 11.74 -11.07 -9.13
CA SER A 96 11.00 -12.28 -9.45
C SER A 96 10.15 -12.10 -10.70
N ALA A 97 9.44 -10.98 -10.80
CA ALA A 97 8.63 -10.65 -11.97
C ALA A 97 9.49 -10.55 -13.23
N TYR A 98 10.63 -9.90 -13.11
CA TYR A 98 11.57 -9.77 -14.22
C TYR A 98 12.08 -11.14 -14.69
N GLU A 99 12.47 -11.98 -13.74
CA GLU A 99 12.96 -13.33 -14.05
C GLU A 99 11.90 -14.22 -14.69
N GLU A 100 10.63 -14.00 -14.35
CA GLU A 100 9.51 -14.71 -14.97
C GLU A 100 9.20 -14.22 -16.38
N GLY A 101 9.87 -13.18 -16.83
CA GLY A 101 9.71 -12.67 -18.18
C GLY A 101 8.65 -11.59 -18.35
N CYS A 102 8.20 -10.99 -17.26
CA CYS A 102 7.26 -9.87 -17.35
C CYS A 102 7.95 -8.68 -18.04
N ARG A 103 7.30 -8.14 -19.07
CA ARG A 103 7.90 -7.12 -19.92
C ARG A 103 7.21 -5.77 -19.88
N ASN A 104 6.03 -5.69 -19.31
CA ASN A 104 5.30 -4.43 -19.25
C ASN A 104 4.57 -4.33 -17.92
N LEU A 105 3.99 -3.16 -17.67
CA LEU A 105 3.33 -2.87 -16.42
C LEU A 105 2.17 -3.83 -16.15
N TYR A 106 1.39 -4.14 -17.19
CA TYR A 106 0.26 -5.06 -17.05
C TYR A 106 0.70 -6.44 -16.58
N GLU A 107 1.72 -7.01 -17.23
CA GLU A 107 2.22 -8.33 -16.88
C GLU A 107 2.80 -8.36 -15.48
N MET A 108 3.53 -7.29 -15.11
CA MET A 108 4.10 -7.19 -13.75
C MET A 108 3.01 -7.10 -12.69
N ALA A 109 1.98 -6.29 -12.95
CA ALA A 109 0.88 -6.13 -12.00
C ALA A 109 0.13 -7.45 -11.79
N GLU A 110 -0.12 -8.17 -12.88
CA GLU A 110 -0.74 -9.49 -12.81
C GLU A 110 0.09 -10.48 -11.97
N TYR A 111 1.37 -10.54 -12.25
CA TYR A 111 2.28 -11.44 -11.54
C TYR A 111 2.40 -11.09 -10.06
N LEU A 112 2.45 -9.80 -9.74
CA LEU A 112 2.67 -9.32 -8.38
C LEU A 112 1.38 -9.18 -7.57
N ASP A 113 0.23 -9.44 -8.19
CA ASP A 113 -1.07 -9.33 -7.53
C ASP A 113 -1.31 -7.91 -6.99
N VAL A 114 -1.07 -6.94 -7.85
CA VAL A 114 -1.33 -5.53 -7.57
C VAL A 114 -2.10 -4.93 -8.74
N THR A 115 -2.66 -3.74 -8.53
CA THR A 115 -3.25 -3.00 -9.65
C THR A 115 -2.16 -2.30 -10.44
N GLU A 116 -2.43 -2.03 -11.72
CA GLU A 116 -1.49 -1.24 -12.53
C GLU A 116 -1.30 0.16 -11.94
N GLU A 117 -2.38 0.74 -11.43
CA GLU A 117 -2.34 2.05 -10.79
C GLU A 117 -1.40 2.05 -9.59
N TYR A 118 -1.51 1.05 -8.72
CA TYR A 118 -0.64 0.92 -7.55
C TYR A 118 0.82 0.85 -7.98
N LEU A 119 1.13 -0.05 -8.90
CA LEU A 119 2.51 -0.26 -9.36
C LEU A 119 3.06 0.98 -10.05
N SER A 120 2.26 1.63 -10.89
CA SER A 120 2.66 2.87 -11.56
C SER A 120 2.97 3.98 -10.55
N THR A 121 2.16 4.10 -9.51
CA THR A 121 2.37 5.08 -8.45
C THR A 121 3.67 4.81 -7.70
N GLN A 122 3.96 3.55 -7.41
CA GLN A 122 5.19 3.19 -6.72
C GLN A 122 6.42 3.48 -7.59
N PHE A 123 6.34 3.20 -8.88
CA PHE A 123 7.44 3.54 -9.79
C PHE A 123 7.74 5.03 -9.78
N ARG A 124 6.71 5.87 -9.79
CA ARG A 124 6.90 7.32 -9.78
C ARG A 124 7.44 7.84 -8.45
N ASN A 125 6.99 7.27 -7.35
CA ASN A 125 7.27 7.83 -6.02
C ASN A 125 8.41 7.16 -5.28
N CYS A 126 8.68 5.89 -5.56
CA CYS A 126 9.66 5.13 -4.79
C CYS A 126 10.77 4.50 -5.62
N LEU A 127 10.56 4.31 -6.91
CA LEU A 127 11.46 3.53 -7.74
C LEU A 127 12.17 4.31 -8.85
N LEU A 128 11.82 5.57 -9.04
CA LEU A 128 12.37 6.38 -10.13
C LEU A 128 13.85 6.71 -9.97
N TYR A 129 14.39 6.51 -8.82
CA TYR A 129 15.77 6.91 -8.52
C TYR A 129 16.80 5.84 -8.83
N THR A 130 16.34 4.73 -9.35
CA THR A 130 17.20 3.59 -9.62
C THR A 130 17.70 3.56 -11.07
N SER A 131 17.25 4.48 -11.85
CA SER A 131 17.66 4.56 -13.26
C SER A 131 19.02 5.22 -13.42
#